data_dde2e82f76d0f0f0e94a4854852bb0b4
#
_entry.id   dde2e82f76d0f0f0e94a4854852bb0b4
#
_cell.length_a   1.000
_cell.length_b   1.000
_cell.length_c   1.000
_cell.angle_alpha   90.00
_cell.angle_beta   90.00
_cell.angle_gamma   90.00
#
_symmetry.space_group_name_H-M   'P 1'
#
loop_
_entity.id
_entity.type
_entity.pdbx_description
1 polymer ?
#
loop_
_entity_poly.entity_id
_entity_poly.type
_entity_poly.pdbx_seq_one_letter_code
_entity_poly.pdbx_strand_id
1 'polypeptide(L)'
;MLIDTHCHLDAAEFDVDRDHIALMAKQQGIDRIVIPSVERANFDTVIALCNRHQNCAYALGIHPMYVDAAVSQDIETLQNYIENFNPIAIGEIGLDYFLRTPKLNPEHIEKQVMFFTEQLKIAAHYDLPVLLHVRQAVDDVLKYLRRHPVRGGIAHAFNGSLQQAEKFIALGFKLGFGGAMTYSRALKIRDLAVKLPLDAIVLETDAPDMAPAWIGPGVRNSPLELLKIAQVLADLRQLNVTQVHAVTGCNALHALPKLA
;
A
#
# COMPACT_ATOMS: atom_id res chain seq x y z
N MET A 1 -12.21 13.90 4.30
CA MET A 1 -11.00 13.28 4.83
C MET A 1 -10.19 12.78 3.65
N LEU A 2 -8.89 13.11 3.59
CA LEU A 2 -7.95 12.62 2.58
C LEU A 2 -6.89 11.76 3.28
N ILE A 3 -6.67 10.55 2.78
CA ILE A 3 -5.77 9.56 3.37
C ILE A 3 -4.80 9.06 2.33
N ASP A 4 -3.51 9.15 2.62
CA ASP A 4 -2.47 8.45 1.87
C ASP A 4 -2.37 7.02 2.40
N THR A 5 -2.90 6.07 1.63
CA THR A 5 -3.00 4.68 2.10
C THR A 5 -1.71 3.88 1.93
N HIS A 6 -0.67 4.46 1.32
CA HIS A 6 0.62 3.81 1.13
C HIS A 6 1.74 4.83 0.88
N CYS A 7 2.67 4.96 1.84
CA CYS A 7 3.82 5.85 1.75
C CYS A 7 4.96 5.33 2.61
N HIS A 8 6.17 5.20 2.06
CA HIS A 8 7.37 4.83 2.80
C HIS A 8 8.09 6.06 3.35
N LEU A 9 7.40 6.83 4.20
CA LEU A 9 7.97 8.03 4.83
C LEU A 9 9.14 7.70 5.79
N ASP A 10 9.32 6.42 6.15
CA ASP A 10 10.46 5.89 6.88
C ASP A 10 11.74 5.73 6.04
N ALA A 11 11.63 5.75 4.70
CA ALA A 11 12.75 5.56 3.78
C ALA A 11 13.83 6.64 3.94
N ALA A 12 15.09 6.26 3.67
CA ALA A 12 16.26 7.12 3.85
C ALA A 12 16.22 8.42 3.04
N GLU A 13 15.50 8.42 1.92
CA GLU A 13 15.24 9.60 1.08
C GLU A 13 14.57 10.74 1.83
N PHE A 14 13.91 10.42 2.95
CA PHE A 14 13.24 11.40 3.82
C PHE A 14 14.00 11.74 5.11
N ASP A 15 15.21 11.21 5.35
CA ASP A 15 15.93 11.40 6.60
C ASP A 15 16.09 12.86 7.01
N VAL A 16 16.27 13.75 6.05
CA VAL A 16 16.53 15.18 6.31
C VAL A 16 15.27 16.00 6.57
N ASP A 17 14.08 15.54 6.16
CA ASP A 17 12.85 16.35 6.18
C ASP A 17 11.56 15.58 6.53
N ARG A 18 11.67 14.31 6.90
CA ARG A 18 10.58 13.39 7.24
C ARG A 18 9.56 13.99 8.21
N ASP A 19 10.03 14.53 9.33
CA ASP A 19 9.16 15.12 10.36
C ASP A 19 8.46 16.39 9.86
N HIS A 20 9.16 17.20 9.05
CA HIS A 20 8.58 18.37 8.40
C HIS A 20 7.47 17.97 7.41
N ILE A 21 7.71 16.95 6.58
CA ILE A 21 6.73 16.44 5.61
C ILE A 21 5.48 15.91 6.32
N ALA A 22 5.62 15.14 7.40
CA ALA A 22 4.49 14.63 8.18
C ALA A 22 3.63 15.77 8.73
N LEU A 23 4.24 16.83 9.25
CA LEU A 23 3.55 18.02 9.75
C LEU A 23 2.86 18.79 8.63
N MET A 24 3.56 19.03 7.51
CA MET A 24 3.01 19.73 6.34
C MET A 24 1.82 18.97 5.73
N ALA A 25 1.89 17.64 5.66
CA ALA A 25 0.78 16.81 5.20
C ALA A 25 -0.48 17.08 6.01
N LYS A 26 -0.37 17.05 7.34
CA LYS A 26 -1.49 17.37 8.24
C LYS A 26 -2.04 18.79 8.03
N GLN A 27 -1.15 19.79 7.90
CA GLN A 27 -1.55 21.19 7.68
C GLN A 27 -2.26 21.41 6.34
N GLN A 28 -1.90 20.62 5.32
CA GLN A 28 -2.52 20.67 3.99
C GLN A 28 -3.80 19.84 3.87
N GLY A 29 -4.25 19.18 4.95
CA GLY A 29 -5.49 18.42 4.95
C GLY A 29 -5.33 16.96 4.51
N ILE A 30 -4.12 16.40 4.57
CA ILE A 30 -3.88 14.95 4.49
C ILE A 30 -4.01 14.41 5.91
N ASP A 31 -5.17 13.84 6.20
CA ASP A 31 -5.58 13.49 7.57
C ASP A 31 -4.79 12.31 8.13
N ARG A 32 -4.41 11.35 7.27
CA ARG A 32 -3.64 10.17 7.65
C ARG A 32 -2.65 9.79 6.55
N ILE A 33 -1.52 9.21 6.97
CA ILE A 33 -0.50 8.56 6.13
C ILE A 33 -0.27 7.16 6.68
N VAL A 34 -0.47 6.14 5.86
CA VAL A 34 -0.20 4.75 6.21
C VAL A 34 1.22 4.39 5.77
N ILE A 35 2.04 3.95 6.72
CA ILE A 35 3.45 3.62 6.52
C ILE A 35 3.63 2.11 6.74
N PRO A 36 3.74 1.31 5.68
CA PRO A 36 4.03 -0.10 5.81
C PRO A 36 5.53 -0.34 6.00
N SER A 37 5.89 -1.31 6.83
CA SER A 37 7.25 -1.82 6.86
C SER A 37 7.53 -2.71 5.66
N VAL A 38 8.80 -2.88 5.31
CA VAL A 38 9.24 -3.73 4.20
C VAL A 38 10.10 -4.92 4.66
N GLU A 39 10.69 -4.84 5.84
CA GLU A 39 11.52 -5.88 6.42
C GLU A 39 11.53 -5.80 7.95
N ARG A 40 11.97 -6.88 8.61
CA ARG A 40 12.06 -6.91 10.07
C ARG A 40 12.93 -5.77 10.61
N ALA A 41 14.00 -5.41 9.91
CA ALA A 41 14.96 -4.39 10.36
C ALA A 41 14.34 -2.99 10.49
N ASN A 42 13.27 -2.66 9.76
CA ASN A 42 12.63 -1.34 9.85
C ASN A 42 11.35 -1.28 10.71
N PHE A 43 10.94 -2.37 11.39
CA PHE A 43 9.76 -2.37 12.24
C PHE A 43 9.80 -1.27 13.32
N ASP A 44 10.90 -1.18 14.06
CA ASP A 44 11.07 -0.17 15.11
C ASP A 44 11.07 1.26 14.55
N THR A 45 11.61 1.44 13.34
CA THR A 45 11.67 2.74 12.67
C THR A 45 10.27 3.24 12.31
N VAL A 46 9.43 2.40 11.70
CA VAL A 46 8.06 2.80 11.33
C VAL A 46 7.18 3.01 12.56
N ILE A 47 7.33 2.19 13.61
CA ILE A 47 6.64 2.36 14.89
C ILE A 47 7.02 3.68 15.54
N ALA A 48 8.33 3.96 15.66
CA ALA A 48 8.83 5.19 16.27
C ALA A 48 8.37 6.45 15.50
N LEU A 49 8.36 6.39 14.17
CA LEU A 49 7.87 7.48 13.33
C LEU A 49 6.38 7.76 13.58
N CYS A 50 5.55 6.73 13.56
CA CYS A 50 4.11 6.86 13.79
C CYS A 50 3.76 7.30 15.21
N ASN A 51 4.56 6.90 16.20
CA ASN A 51 4.38 7.37 17.58
C ASN A 51 4.70 8.87 17.74
N ARG A 52 5.55 9.46 16.89
CA ARG A 52 5.85 10.91 16.90
C ARG A 52 4.79 11.74 16.17
N HIS A 53 4.11 11.17 15.19
CA HIS A 53 3.18 11.89 14.32
C HIS A 53 1.79 11.27 14.33
N GLN A 54 0.83 11.92 14.98
CA GLN A 54 -0.54 11.42 15.14
C GLN A 54 -1.31 11.20 13.82
N ASN A 55 -0.85 11.82 12.74
CA ASN A 55 -1.40 11.60 11.40
C ASN A 55 -0.72 10.44 10.66
N CYS A 56 0.25 9.76 11.26
CA CYS A 56 0.88 8.56 10.70
C CYS A 56 0.34 7.31 11.40
N ALA A 57 0.17 6.25 10.66
CA ALA A 57 -0.21 4.93 11.17
C ALA A 57 0.62 3.86 10.45
N TYR A 58 0.97 2.77 11.13
CA TYR A 58 1.85 1.76 10.57
C TYR A 58 1.18 0.43 10.34
N ALA A 59 1.64 -0.25 9.30
CA ALA A 59 1.46 -1.68 9.08
C ALA A 59 2.80 -2.39 9.20
N LEU A 60 2.79 -3.65 9.64
CA LEU A 60 4.01 -4.45 9.78
C LEU A 60 3.95 -5.67 8.86
N GLY A 61 5.01 -5.89 8.11
CA GLY A 61 5.13 -6.99 7.17
C GLY A 61 6.51 -7.10 6.55
N ILE A 62 6.73 -8.19 5.80
CA ILE A 62 7.96 -8.46 5.07
C ILE A 62 7.62 -8.51 3.59
N HIS A 63 8.12 -7.52 2.88
CA HIS A 63 7.87 -7.27 1.46
C HIS A 63 8.61 -8.31 0.58
N PRO A 64 8.03 -8.76 -0.55
CA PRO A 64 8.63 -9.78 -1.41
C PRO A 64 10.05 -9.46 -1.91
N MET A 65 10.41 -8.20 -2.09
CA MET A 65 11.76 -7.82 -2.49
C MET A 65 12.82 -7.99 -1.40
N TYR A 66 12.41 -8.13 -0.15
CA TYR A 66 13.31 -8.25 1.02
C TYR A 66 13.39 -9.68 1.58
N VAL A 67 12.65 -10.63 0.99
CA VAL A 67 12.66 -12.01 1.49
C VAL A 67 14.01 -12.70 1.39
N ASP A 68 14.91 -12.28 0.49
CA ASP A 68 16.24 -12.89 0.36
C ASP A 68 17.05 -12.79 1.68
N ALA A 69 16.98 -11.64 2.33
CA ALA A 69 17.64 -11.40 3.61
C ALA A 69 16.86 -11.95 4.82
N ALA A 70 15.55 -12.22 4.64
CA ALA A 70 14.69 -12.68 5.72
C ALA A 70 14.91 -14.16 6.03
N VAL A 71 14.69 -14.53 7.28
CA VAL A 71 14.76 -15.91 7.79
C VAL A 71 13.43 -16.31 8.40
N SER A 72 13.16 -17.61 8.52
CA SER A 72 11.87 -18.13 9.05
C SER A 72 11.53 -17.57 10.45
N GLN A 73 12.55 -17.28 11.27
CA GLN A 73 12.39 -16.66 12.58
C GLN A 73 11.76 -15.25 12.51
N ASP A 74 11.86 -14.55 11.39
CA ASP A 74 11.27 -13.22 11.22
C ASP A 74 9.75 -13.26 11.18
N ILE A 75 9.15 -14.41 10.83
CA ILE A 75 7.70 -14.64 10.91
C ILE A 75 7.25 -14.67 12.39
N GLU A 76 7.96 -15.37 13.25
CA GLU A 76 7.68 -15.38 14.70
C GLU A 76 7.91 -14.00 15.31
N THR A 77 8.96 -13.31 14.87
CA THR A 77 9.23 -11.94 15.28
C THR A 77 8.09 -10.99 14.87
N LEU A 78 7.59 -11.09 13.63
CA LEU A 78 6.44 -10.32 13.17
C LEU A 78 5.21 -10.57 14.06
N GLN A 79 4.94 -11.82 14.40
CA GLN A 79 3.82 -12.19 15.28
C GLN A 79 3.96 -11.53 16.65
N ASN A 80 5.13 -11.60 17.27
CA ASN A 80 5.43 -10.93 18.54
C ASN A 80 5.23 -9.42 18.47
N TYR A 81 5.63 -8.78 17.34
CA TYR A 81 5.43 -7.35 17.14
C TYR A 81 3.95 -6.98 17.00
N ILE A 82 3.14 -7.81 16.33
CA ILE A 82 1.70 -7.60 16.22
C ILE A 82 1.03 -7.62 17.59
N GLU A 83 1.39 -8.59 18.44
CA GLU A 83 0.85 -8.72 19.80
C GLU A 83 1.20 -7.52 20.68
N ASN A 84 2.43 -7.03 20.58
CA ASN A 84 2.93 -5.97 21.46
C ASN A 84 2.61 -4.55 20.97
N PHE A 85 2.51 -4.32 19.65
CA PHE A 85 2.43 -2.99 19.07
C PHE A 85 1.13 -2.70 18.30
N ASN A 86 0.28 -3.73 18.09
CA ASN A 86 -1.07 -3.59 17.55
C ASN A 86 -1.15 -2.76 16.24
N PRO A 87 -0.44 -3.13 15.14
CA PRO A 87 -0.47 -2.42 13.87
C PRO A 87 -1.90 -2.35 13.29
N ILE A 88 -2.12 -1.41 12.37
CA ILE A 88 -3.43 -1.26 11.70
C ILE A 88 -3.69 -2.34 10.65
N ALA A 89 -2.65 -2.96 10.11
CA ALA A 89 -2.69 -3.98 9.07
C ALA A 89 -1.42 -4.84 9.09
N ILE A 90 -1.45 -5.97 8.40
CA ILE A 90 -0.25 -6.72 8.01
C ILE A 90 0.17 -6.20 6.62
N GLY A 91 1.39 -5.68 6.50
CA GLY A 91 1.89 -5.13 5.24
C GLY A 91 3.17 -4.31 5.42
N GLU A 92 3.93 -4.19 4.36
CA GLU A 92 3.58 -4.58 3.00
C GLU A 92 3.96 -6.04 2.75
N ILE A 93 3.04 -6.82 2.18
CA ILE A 93 3.24 -8.24 1.87
C ILE A 93 2.77 -8.53 0.44
N GLY A 94 3.21 -9.62 -0.16
CA GLY A 94 2.74 -9.97 -1.50
C GLY A 94 3.74 -10.72 -2.35
N LEU A 95 3.64 -10.54 -3.67
CA LEU A 95 4.49 -11.18 -4.66
C LEU A 95 4.97 -10.17 -5.71
N ASP A 96 6.27 -10.22 -6.03
CA ASP A 96 6.90 -9.44 -7.09
C ASP A 96 7.65 -10.36 -8.06
N TYR A 97 7.12 -10.49 -9.29
CA TYR A 97 7.74 -11.28 -10.36
C TYR A 97 8.40 -10.41 -11.43
N PHE A 98 8.57 -9.12 -11.15
CA PHE A 98 9.22 -8.17 -12.07
C PHE A 98 10.75 -8.15 -11.95
N LEU A 99 11.34 -8.80 -10.98
CA LEU A 99 12.78 -8.74 -10.76
C LEU A 99 13.56 -9.11 -12.03
N ARG A 100 14.19 -8.11 -12.66
CA ARG A 100 15.01 -8.20 -13.85
C ARG A 100 16.39 -8.77 -13.53
N THR A 101 16.49 -9.94 -12.94
CA THR A 101 17.82 -10.48 -12.66
C THR A 101 17.76 -12.00 -12.60
N PRO A 102 18.92 -12.68 -12.63
CA PRO A 102 19.03 -14.07 -12.25
C PRO A 102 18.41 -14.42 -10.88
N LYS A 103 17.92 -13.42 -10.13
CA LYS A 103 17.30 -13.56 -8.81
C LYS A 103 15.86 -14.11 -8.87
N LEU A 104 15.14 -14.00 -9.99
CA LEU A 104 13.83 -14.63 -10.11
C LEU A 104 13.99 -16.11 -10.52
N ASN A 105 14.68 -16.87 -9.69
CA ASN A 105 14.76 -18.31 -9.80
C ASN A 105 13.58 -18.97 -9.04
N PRO A 106 13.32 -20.27 -9.26
CA PRO A 106 12.25 -20.98 -8.55
C PRO A 106 12.34 -20.87 -7.02
N GLU A 107 13.53 -20.94 -6.45
CA GLU A 107 13.75 -20.86 -4.99
C GLU A 107 13.33 -19.49 -4.42
N HIS A 108 13.62 -18.40 -5.13
CA HIS A 108 13.20 -17.06 -4.72
C HIS A 108 11.68 -16.90 -4.79
N ILE A 109 11.04 -17.45 -5.83
CA ILE A 109 9.58 -17.46 -5.95
C ILE A 109 8.97 -18.27 -4.81
N GLU A 110 9.50 -19.47 -4.53
CA GLU A 110 9.03 -20.30 -3.43
C GLU A 110 9.17 -19.59 -2.07
N LYS A 111 10.27 -18.88 -1.86
CA LYS A 111 10.49 -18.08 -0.66
C LYS A 111 9.50 -16.92 -0.54
N GLN A 112 9.24 -16.16 -1.62
CA GLN A 112 8.19 -15.13 -1.63
C GLN A 112 6.83 -15.74 -1.26
N VAL A 113 6.46 -16.86 -1.88
CA VAL A 113 5.19 -17.55 -1.63
C VAL A 113 5.10 -18.01 -0.17
N MET A 114 6.18 -18.57 0.38
CA MET A 114 6.22 -19.01 1.78
C MET A 114 5.98 -17.81 2.71
N PHE A 115 6.76 -16.71 2.58
CA PHE A 115 6.57 -15.53 3.41
C PHE A 115 5.18 -14.91 3.24
N PHE A 116 4.68 -14.83 2.02
CA PHE A 116 3.35 -14.31 1.74
C PHE A 116 2.26 -15.13 2.44
N THR A 117 2.32 -16.46 2.30
CA THR A 117 1.29 -17.35 2.88
C THR A 117 1.33 -17.38 4.40
N GLU A 118 2.51 -17.36 5.02
CA GLU A 118 2.62 -17.29 6.49
C GLU A 118 2.05 -15.96 7.02
N GLN A 119 2.34 -14.85 6.36
CA GLN A 119 1.80 -13.54 6.74
C GLN A 119 0.28 -13.44 6.52
N LEU A 120 -0.29 -14.09 5.50
CA LEU A 120 -1.74 -14.20 5.36
C LEU A 120 -2.38 -15.00 6.51
N LYS A 121 -1.73 -16.08 6.96
CA LYS A 121 -2.21 -16.85 8.13
C LYS A 121 -2.21 -16.01 9.41
N ILE A 122 -1.16 -15.21 9.61
CA ILE A 122 -1.08 -14.27 10.73
C ILE A 122 -2.20 -13.23 10.63
N ALA A 123 -2.40 -12.62 9.45
CA ALA A 123 -3.47 -11.65 9.23
C ALA A 123 -4.86 -12.24 9.55
N ALA A 124 -5.12 -13.47 9.12
CA ALA A 124 -6.35 -14.19 9.42
C ALA A 124 -6.51 -14.48 10.92
N HIS A 125 -5.43 -14.88 11.60
CA HIS A 125 -5.45 -15.20 13.02
C HIS A 125 -5.80 -13.99 13.91
N TYR A 126 -5.25 -12.81 13.58
CA TYR A 126 -5.47 -11.57 14.34
C TYR A 126 -6.62 -10.71 13.77
N ASP A 127 -7.36 -11.20 12.79
CA ASP A 127 -8.41 -10.47 12.06
C ASP A 127 -7.93 -9.08 11.56
N LEU A 128 -6.72 -9.04 11.03
CA LEU A 128 -6.13 -7.82 10.48
C LEU A 128 -6.29 -7.76 8.96
N PRO A 129 -6.59 -6.56 8.40
CA PRO A 129 -6.51 -6.36 6.96
C PRO A 129 -5.06 -6.45 6.48
N VAL A 130 -4.86 -6.60 5.15
CA VAL A 130 -3.53 -6.68 4.57
C VAL A 130 -3.29 -5.56 3.54
N LEU A 131 -2.05 -5.05 3.49
CA LEU A 131 -1.57 -4.16 2.44
C LEU A 131 -0.74 -4.99 1.47
N LEU A 132 -1.21 -5.08 0.22
CA LEU A 132 -0.66 -6.00 -0.78
C LEU A 132 0.20 -5.29 -1.80
N HIS A 133 1.43 -5.78 -1.96
CA HIS A 133 2.27 -5.59 -3.13
C HIS A 133 1.94 -6.63 -4.20
N VAL A 134 1.63 -6.18 -5.42
CA VAL A 134 1.23 -7.08 -6.50
C VAL A 134 1.89 -6.64 -7.81
N ARG A 135 3.04 -7.20 -8.16
CA ARG A 135 3.75 -6.83 -9.37
C ARG A 135 4.03 -8.03 -10.26
N GLN A 136 3.38 -8.08 -11.44
CA GLN A 136 3.40 -9.21 -12.39
C GLN A 136 2.98 -10.57 -11.79
N ALA A 137 2.26 -10.56 -10.67
CA ALA A 137 1.89 -11.74 -9.88
C ALA A 137 0.39 -11.79 -9.53
N VAL A 138 -0.46 -11.02 -10.23
CA VAL A 138 -1.87 -10.82 -9.89
C VAL A 138 -2.64 -12.13 -9.69
N ASP A 139 -2.50 -13.08 -10.61
CA ASP A 139 -3.27 -14.33 -10.56
C ASP A 139 -2.79 -15.26 -9.43
N ASP A 140 -1.50 -15.27 -9.14
CA ASP A 140 -0.96 -16.03 -8.00
C ASP A 140 -1.37 -15.39 -6.66
N VAL A 141 -1.31 -14.07 -6.53
CA VAL A 141 -1.83 -13.39 -5.33
C VAL A 141 -3.30 -13.74 -5.11
N LEU A 142 -4.15 -13.64 -6.13
CA LEU A 142 -5.56 -14.03 -6.05
C LEU A 142 -5.76 -15.51 -5.69
N LYS A 143 -4.88 -16.41 -6.17
CA LYS A 143 -4.89 -17.83 -5.83
C LYS A 143 -4.62 -18.05 -4.35
N TYR A 144 -3.61 -17.38 -3.78
CA TYR A 144 -3.25 -17.53 -2.37
C TYR A 144 -4.24 -16.85 -1.44
N LEU A 145 -4.82 -15.71 -1.81
CA LEU A 145 -5.91 -15.07 -1.05
C LEU A 145 -7.16 -15.97 -0.95
N ARG A 146 -7.49 -16.73 -2.01
CA ARG A 146 -8.59 -17.71 -1.93
C ARG A 146 -8.27 -18.92 -1.05
N ARG A 147 -6.99 -19.30 -0.93
CA ARG A 147 -6.54 -20.42 -0.09
C ARG A 147 -6.39 -20.03 1.37
N HIS A 148 -6.04 -18.79 1.62
CA HIS A 148 -5.83 -18.19 2.94
C HIS A 148 -6.68 -16.93 3.06
N PRO A 149 -8.01 -17.07 3.29
CA PRO A 149 -8.91 -15.94 3.37
C PRO A 149 -8.52 -14.99 4.51
N VAL A 150 -8.52 -13.69 4.21
CA VAL A 150 -8.34 -12.60 5.16
C VAL A 150 -9.55 -11.67 5.09
N ARG A 151 -9.70 -10.75 6.02
CA ARG A 151 -10.83 -9.81 6.05
C ARG A 151 -10.86 -8.81 4.88
N GLY A 152 -9.86 -8.82 3.98
CA GLY A 152 -9.65 -7.85 2.92
C GLY A 152 -8.47 -6.94 3.22
N GLY A 153 -8.50 -5.72 2.68
CA GLY A 153 -7.41 -4.75 2.82
C GLY A 153 -7.25 -3.85 1.60
N ILE A 154 -6.01 -3.55 1.22
CA ILE A 154 -5.71 -2.69 0.07
C ILE A 154 -4.70 -3.40 -0.82
N ALA A 155 -4.99 -3.51 -2.12
CA ALA A 155 -4.01 -3.84 -3.14
C ALA A 155 -3.45 -2.52 -3.69
N HIS A 156 -2.24 -2.14 -3.21
CA HIS A 156 -1.63 -0.86 -3.58
C HIS A 156 -1.13 -0.89 -5.03
N ALA A 157 -0.95 0.29 -5.63
CA ALA A 157 -0.45 0.50 -7.00
C ALA A 157 -1.11 -0.43 -8.04
N PHE A 158 -2.43 -0.61 -7.94
CA PHE A 158 -3.13 -1.63 -8.70
C PHE A 158 -2.99 -1.44 -10.21
N ASN A 159 -2.49 -2.47 -10.90
CA ASN A 159 -2.26 -2.48 -12.34
C ASN A 159 -2.69 -3.80 -13.00
N GLY A 160 -3.81 -4.37 -12.56
CA GLY A 160 -4.43 -5.56 -13.16
C GLY A 160 -5.34 -5.26 -14.35
N SER A 161 -6.08 -6.27 -14.81
CA SER A 161 -7.23 -6.09 -15.70
C SER A 161 -8.48 -5.72 -14.89
N LEU A 162 -9.55 -5.26 -15.58
CA LEU A 162 -10.84 -5.01 -14.94
C LEU A 162 -11.38 -6.28 -14.24
N GLN A 163 -11.29 -7.44 -14.90
CA GLN A 163 -11.71 -8.70 -14.32
C GLN A 163 -10.91 -9.10 -13.06
N GLN A 164 -9.61 -8.80 -13.05
CA GLN A 164 -8.76 -9.03 -11.88
C GLN A 164 -9.13 -8.06 -10.75
N ALA A 165 -9.41 -6.80 -11.07
CA ALA A 165 -9.91 -5.81 -10.10
C ALA A 165 -11.20 -6.28 -9.42
N GLU A 166 -12.19 -6.74 -10.21
CA GLU A 166 -13.45 -7.28 -9.70
C GLU A 166 -13.23 -8.45 -8.73
N LYS A 167 -12.24 -9.32 -8.99
CA LYS A 167 -11.90 -10.42 -8.08
C LYS A 167 -11.31 -9.93 -6.75
N PHE A 168 -10.46 -8.90 -6.76
CA PHE A 168 -9.96 -8.28 -5.52
C PHE A 168 -11.10 -7.63 -4.74
N ILE A 169 -11.98 -6.89 -5.41
CA ILE A 169 -13.16 -6.25 -4.80
C ILE A 169 -14.06 -7.31 -4.15
N ALA A 170 -14.32 -8.43 -4.84
CA ALA A 170 -15.11 -9.53 -4.32
C ALA A 170 -14.47 -10.22 -3.09
N LEU A 171 -13.15 -10.12 -2.91
CA LEU A 171 -12.42 -10.59 -1.75
C LEU A 171 -12.30 -9.52 -0.63
N GLY A 172 -13.00 -8.39 -0.75
CA GLY A 172 -13.02 -7.33 0.27
C GLY A 172 -11.89 -6.31 0.15
N PHE A 173 -11.16 -6.28 -0.97
CA PHE A 173 -10.05 -5.33 -1.16
C PHE A 173 -10.50 -4.03 -1.79
N LYS A 174 -9.90 -2.93 -1.34
CA LYS A 174 -9.83 -1.67 -2.08
C LYS A 174 -8.57 -1.64 -2.94
N LEU A 175 -8.61 -0.82 -3.99
CA LEU A 175 -7.54 -0.73 -4.99
C LEU A 175 -6.88 0.63 -4.90
N GLY A 176 -5.56 0.65 -4.74
CA GLY A 176 -4.76 1.86 -4.62
C GLY A 176 -4.47 2.50 -5.97
N PHE A 177 -4.70 3.81 -6.05
CA PHE A 177 -4.41 4.64 -7.21
C PHE A 177 -3.57 5.83 -6.80
N GLY A 178 -2.40 5.98 -7.43
CA GLY A 178 -1.41 7.00 -7.12
C GLY A 178 -0.85 7.70 -8.36
N GLY A 179 0.42 8.08 -8.29
CA GLY A 179 1.15 8.84 -9.30
C GLY A 179 1.07 8.27 -10.71
N ALA A 180 0.98 6.96 -10.87
CA ALA A 180 0.91 6.30 -12.17
C ALA A 180 -0.28 6.76 -13.04
N MET A 181 -1.46 7.03 -12.46
CA MET A 181 -2.62 7.48 -13.21
C MET A 181 -2.52 8.93 -13.72
N THR A 182 -1.54 9.69 -13.23
CA THR A 182 -1.35 11.09 -13.62
C THR A 182 -0.71 11.23 -15.01
N TYR A 183 -0.03 10.18 -15.50
CA TYR A 183 0.55 10.16 -16.83
C TYR A 183 -0.53 9.96 -17.89
N SER A 184 -0.64 10.89 -18.85
CA SER A 184 -1.65 10.82 -19.93
C SER A 184 -1.54 9.54 -20.77
N ARG A 185 -0.33 8.99 -20.92
CA ARG A 185 -0.04 7.74 -21.65
C ARG A 185 -0.39 6.47 -20.87
N ALA A 186 -0.67 6.55 -19.57
CA ALA A 186 -1.02 5.39 -18.73
C ALA A 186 -2.49 4.96 -18.94
N LEU A 187 -2.86 4.67 -20.19
CA LEU A 187 -4.24 4.48 -20.63
C LEU A 187 -4.97 3.40 -19.81
N LYS A 188 -4.31 2.29 -19.53
CA LYS A 188 -4.89 1.18 -18.77
C LYS A 188 -5.27 1.58 -17.34
N ILE A 189 -4.36 2.23 -16.61
CA ILE A 189 -4.60 2.64 -15.22
C ILE A 189 -5.69 3.72 -15.17
N ARG A 190 -5.66 4.66 -16.11
CA ARG A 190 -6.68 5.72 -16.24
C ARG A 190 -8.05 5.14 -16.56
N ASP A 191 -8.13 4.14 -17.44
CA ASP A 191 -9.37 3.44 -17.78
C ASP A 191 -9.96 2.70 -16.56
N LEU A 192 -9.12 2.03 -15.77
CA LEU A 192 -9.52 1.42 -14.50
C LEU A 192 -10.01 2.49 -13.50
N ALA A 193 -9.26 3.60 -13.35
CA ALA A 193 -9.67 4.69 -12.48
C ALA A 193 -11.03 5.30 -12.85
N VAL A 194 -11.44 5.24 -14.12
CA VAL A 194 -12.75 5.68 -14.59
C VAL A 194 -13.83 4.61 -14.41
N LYS A 195 -13.55 3.34 -14.73
CA LYS A 195 -14.57 2.28 -14.82
C LYS A 195 -14.90 1.60 -13.50
N LEU A 196 -13.94 1.50 -12.60
CA LEU A 196 -14.14 0.82 -11.32
C LEU A 196 -15.17 1.56 -10.45
N PRO A 197 -15.95 0.87 -9.62
CA PRO A 197 -16.76 1.53 -8.60
C PRO A 197 -15.93 2.48 -7.74
N LEU A 198 -16.39 3.70 -7.52
CA LEU A 198 -15.61 4.68 -6.74
C LEU A 198 -15.41 4.24 -5.28
N ASP A 199 -16.35 3.47 -4.74
CA ASP A 199 -16.27 2.87 -3.42
C ASP A 199 -15.24 1.73 -3.30
N ALA A 200 -14.64 1.30 -4.43
CA ALA A 200 -13.54 0.35 -4.46
C ALA A 200 -12.16 1.02 -4.54
N ILE A 201 -12.08 2.35 -4.69
CA ILE A 201 -10.83 3.09 -4.92
C ILE A 201 -10.35 3.76 -3.63
N VAL A 202 -9.05 3.65 -3.36
CA VAL A 202 -8.32 4.46 -2.37
C VAL A 202 -7.20 5.21 -3.07
N LEU A 203 -6.71 6.29 -2.44
CA LEU A 203 -5.61 7.11 -2.96
C LEU A 203 -4.34 6.88 -2.15
N GLU A 204 -3.22 6.95 -2.85
CA GLU A 204 -1.89 6.76 -2.28
C GLU A 204 -0.85 7.54 -3.05
N THR A 205 0.36 7.65 -2.48
CA THR A 205 1.50 8.23 -3.20
C THR A 205 2.56 7.20 -3.55
N ASP A 206 2.75 6.18 -2.72
CA ASP A 206 3.88 5.25 -2.76
C ASP A 206 5.23 6.00 -2.69
N ALA A 207 5.21 7.16 -2.04
CA ALA A 207 6.42 7.98 -1.91
C ALA A 207 7.48 7.27 -1.02
N PRO A 208 8.77 7.33 -1.38
CA PRO A 208 9.43 8.23 -2.33
C PRO A 208 9.32 7.83 -3.81
N ASP A 209 8.77 6.65 -4.09
CA ASP A 209 8.63 6.11 -5.43
C ASP A 209 7.39 6.66 -6.18
N MET A 210 7.14 6.15 -7.37
CA MET A 210 5.95 6.40 -8.19
C MET A 210 5.58 7.88 -8.37
N ALA A 211 6.59 8.74 -8.56
CA ALA A 211 6.41 10.18 -8.75
C ALA A 211 5.36 10.50 -9.83
N PRO A 212 4.44 11.44 -9.57
CA PRO A 212 3.44 11.87 -10.56
C PRO A 212 4.06 12.62 -11.74
N ALA A 213 3.29 12.75 -12.83
CA ALA A 213 3.78 13.27 -14.12
C ALA A 213 4.39 14.69 -14.06
N TRP A 214 3.92 15.52 -13.17
CA TRP A 214 4.45 16.90 -13.01
C TRP A 214 5.77 16.99 -12.27
N ILE A 215 6.14 15.96 -11.51
CA ILE A 215 7.48 15.83 -10.91
C ILE A 215 8.40 15.11 -11.90
N GLY A 216 7.91 14.07 -12.54
CA GLY A 216 8.65 13.26 -13.49
C GLY A 216 9.31 12.03 -12.87
N PRO A 217 9.71 11.06 -13.72
CA PRO A 217 10.26 9.80 -13.27
C PRO A 217 11.65 9.96 -12.65
N GLY A 218 11.91 9.18 -11.57
CA GLY A 218 13.22 9.15 -10.89
C GLY A 218 13.47 10.33 -9.95
N VAL A 219 12.49 11.21 -9.75
CA VAL A 219 12.55 12.26 -8.73
C VAL A 219 11.76 11.82 -7.51
N ARG A 220 12.26 12.14 -6.31
CA ARG A 220 11.60 11.79 -5.05
C ARG A 220 10.17 12.31 -5.01
N ASN A 221 9.22 11.40 -4.86
CA ASN A 221 7.81 11.70 -4.60
C ASN A 221 7.62 12.15 -3.13
N SER A 222 6.42 12.63 -2.80
CA SER A 222 6.07 13.06 -1.45
C SER A 222 4.58 12.80 -1.18
N PRO A 223 4.18 12.49 0.06
CA PRO A 223 2.76 12.42 0.42
C PRO A 223 2.02 13.74 0.16
N LEU A 224 2.72 14.88 0.09
CA LEU A 224 2.11 16.18 -0.24
C LEU A 224 1.51 16.23 -1.66
N GLU A 225 1.92 15.35 -2.56
CA GLU A 225 1.39 15.27 -3.92
C GLU A 225 -0.01 14.60 -3.98
N LEU A 226 -0.46 14.00 -2.88
CA LEU A 226 -1.76 13.32 -2.82
C LEU A 226 -2.94 14.24 -3.17
N LEU A 227 -2.87 15.52 -2.82
CA LEU A 227 -3.89 16.52 -3.16
C LEU A 227 -4.09 16.67 -4.67
N LYS A 228 -2.98 16.74 -5.42
CA LYS A 228 -3.03 16.84 -6.88
C LYS A 228 -3.40 15.50 -7.53
N ILE A 229 -2.96 14.39 -6.94
CA ILE A 229 -3.36 13.03 -7.37
C ILE A 229 -4.88 12.88 -7.24
N ALA A 230 -5.48 13.33 -6.13
CA ALA A 230 -6.92 13.33 -5.93
C ALA A 230 -7.64 14.20 -6.98
N GLN A 231 -7.08 15.38 -7.33
CA GLN A 231 -7.64 16.23 -8.39
C GLN A 231 -7.65 15.51 -9.74
N VAL A 232 -6.59 14.77 -10.09
CA VAL A 232 -6.55 13.98 -11.34
C VAL A 232 -7.67 12.93 -11.36
N LEU A 233 -7.93 12.24 -10.25
CA LEU A 233 -9.05 11.30 -10.18
C LEU A 233 -10.40 12.01 -10.33
N ALA A 234 -10.56 13.18 -9.71
CA ALA A 234 -11.76 13.99 -9.82
C ALA A 234 -12.01 14.42 -11.28
N ASP A 235 -10.99 14.90 -11.96
CA ASP A 235 -11.07 15.33 -13.38
C ASP A 235 -11.40 14.14 -14.30
N LEU A 236 -10.77 12.99 -14.09
CA LEU A 236 -11.05 11.76 -14.85
C LEU A 236 -12.50 11.30 -14.72
N ARG A 237 -13.06 11.49 -13.53
CA ARG A 237 -14.42 11.08 -13.20
C ARG A 237 -15.47 12.16 -13.38
N GLN A 238 -15.06 13.39 -13.70
CA GLN A 238 -15.93 14.58 -13.75
C GLN A 238 -16.69 14.79 -12.44
N LEU A 239 -15.99 14.61 -11.32
CA LEU A 239 -16.49 14.77 -9.96
C LEU A 239 -15.84 15.97 -9.27
N ASN A 240 -16.49 16.47 -8.21
CA ASN A 240 -15.86 17.45 -7.33
C ASN A 240 -14.74 16.74 -6.50
N VAL A 241 -13.58 17.37 -6.37
CA VAL A 241 -12.45 16.83 -5.61
C VAL A 241 -12.82 16.57 -4.13
N THR A 242 -13.67 17.39 -3.54
CA THR A 242 -14.17 17.18 -2.16
C THR A 242 -14.95 15.88 -2.04
N GLN A 243 -15.73 15.52 -3.07
CA GLN A 243 -16.43 14.25 -3.13
C GLN A 243 -15.44 13.06 -3.24
N VAL A 244 -14.39 13.22 -4.06
CA VAL A 244 -13.32 12.20 -4.16
C VAL A 244 -12.65 12.01 -2.79
N HIS A 245 -12.24 13.09 -2.11
CA HIS A 245 -11.65 13.01 -0.76
C HIS A 245 -12.58 12.28 0.23
N ALA A 246 -13.87 12.61 0.22
CA ALA A 246 -14.83 12.00 1.13
C ALA A 246 -14.99 10.50 0.90
N VAL A 247 -15.18 10.10 -0.38
CA VAL A 247 -15.43 8.68 -0.72
C VAL A 247 -14.16 7.86 -0.54
N THR A 248 -13.02 8.29 -1.08
CA THR A 248 -11.77 7.52 -0.97
C THR A 248 -11.26 7.43 0.47
N GLY A 249 -11.45 8.50 1.27
CA GLY A 249 -11.16 8.47 2.70
C GLY A 249 -12.06 7.50 3.47
N CYS A 250 -13.36 7.48 3.18
CA CYS A 250 -14.28 6.50 3.75
C CYS A 250 -13.91 5.06 3.36
N ASN A 251 -13.50 4.85 2.11
CA ASN A 251 -13.02 3.55 1.63
C ASN A 251 -11.76 3.08 2.37
N ALA A 252 -10.83 4.01 2.64
CA ALA A 252 -9.62 3.72 3.40
C ALA A 252 -9.94 3.30 4.84
N LEU A 253 -10.85 4.02 5.53
CA LEU A 253 -11.32 3.64 6.87
C LEU A 253 -12.06 2.30 6.88
N HIS A 254 -12.82 2.00 5.81
CA HIS A 254 -13.49 0.70 5.69
C HIS A 254 -12.47 -0.44 5.51
N ALA A 255 -11.44 -0.24 4.69
CA ALA A 255 -10.37 -1.23 4.48
C ALA A 255 -9.47 -1.38 5.71
N LEU A 256 -9.24 -0.31 6.46
CA LEU A 256 -8.32 -0.23 7.60
C LEU A 256 -9.04 0.32 8.84
N PRO A 257 -9.90 -0.45 9.50
CA PRO A 257 -10.79 0.05 10.57
C PRO A 257 -10.06 0.66 11.78
N LYS A 258 -8.84 0.20 12.08
CA LYS A 258 -8.02 0.77 13.17
C LYS A 258 -7.43 2.15 12.85
N LEU A 259 -7.63 2.65 11.62
CA LEU A 259 -7.18 3.98 11.20
C LEU A 259 -8.16 5.11 11.61
N ALA A 260 -9.39 4.74 12.01
CA ALA A 260 -10.46 5.64 12.40
C ALA A 260 -10.15 6.45 13.68
#